data_ad0d81405398bc9b6d48dd9f615cdd78
#
_entry.id   ad0d81405398bc9b6d48dd9f615cdd78
#
_cell.length_a   1.000
_cell.length_b   1.000
_cell.length_c   1.000
_cell.angle_alpha   90.00
_cell.angle_beta   90.00
_cell.angle_gamma   90.00
#
_symmetry.space_group_name_H-M   'P 1'
#
loop_
_entity.id
_entity.type
_entity.pdbx_description
1 polymer ?
#
loop_
_entity_poly.entity_id
_entity_poly.type
_entity_poly.pdbx_seq_one_letter_code
_entity_poly.pdbx_strand_id
1 'polypeptide(L)'
;MRIFIFCFVWIFCAALSAADAKPYTVEEGKLGGSLYKIAIPQKWNKKLILNAHGYRTEKLPLSAEFPIEKTHNEVLLKEGWMIAETSYRRNGLIIQDAIDDLKLLYDFIAKKYGKPARSYILGGSMGGQIVVKIAEEKKDRFDGVLAVGAALLCDDNDPSMCEDKANLNKHTFQPTIPILFYSNLNELSEVQEYVAKTEKTKANSALWISTRRGHCNINYLEDEKALRALFNWAENGKKPADEKVLIDVRRTDSKARYEAGRLYGKVHTINVYGSVIADLSRADLEKAGIKQDSFFSVGFKDKKFKIFLGYSYGDVKEGEWVSFLTADDYLMVARNWENAQKTLGCKAGDEIFIEKLPEPEKK
;
A
#
# COMPACT_ATOMS: atom_id res chain seq x y z
N MET A 1 -1.02 -53.17 -60.51
CA MET A 1 -0.04 -52.73 -59.45
C MET A 1 -0.53 -51.42 -58.86
N ARG A 2 -1.22 -51.49 -57.69
CA ARG A 2 -1.79 -50.34 -57.03
C ARG A 2 -0.86 -49.98 -55.89
N ILE A 3 -0.26 -48.77 -55.95
CA ILE A 3 0.63 -48.19 -54.92
C ILE A 3 -0.25 -47.50 -53.89
N PHE A 4 -0.23 -47.97 -52.63
CA PHE A 4 -0.81 -47.30 -51.48
C PHE A 4 0.24 -46.35 -50.87
N ILE A 5 -0.03 -45.03 -50.91
CA ILE A 5 0.77 -44.02 -50.23
C ILE A 5 0.17 -43.86 -48.82
N PHE A 6 0.92 -44.28 -47.80
CA PHE A 6 0.59 -43.97 -46.39
C PHE A 6 1.09 -42.55 -46.04
N CYS A 7 0.18 -41.61 -45.86
CA CYS A 7 0.50 -40.32 -45.24
C CYS A 7 0.57 -40.49 -43.72
N PHE A 8 1.77 -40.40 -43.18
CA PHE A 8 1.98 -40.23 -41.71
C PHE A 8 1.69 -38.78 -41.33
N VAL A 9 0.57 -38.55 -40.62
CA VAL A 9 0.29 -37.25 -39.96
C VAL A 9 0.99 -37.27 -38.62
N TRP A 10 2.06 -36.47 -38.50
CA TRP A 10 2.68 -36.18 -37.21
C TRP A 10 1.81 -35.17 -36.48
N ILE A 11 1.09 -35.63 -35.46
CA ILE A 11 0.43 -34.73 -34.48
C ILE A 11 1.50 -34.25 -33.52
N PHE A 12 1.97 -33.01 -33.71
CA PHE A 12 2.78 -32.31 -32.73
C PHE A 12 1.85 -31.89 -31.57
N CYS A 13 1.79 -32.70 -30.52
CA CYS A 13 1.22 -32.29 -29.25
C CYS A 13 2.21 -31.32 -28.61
N ALA A 14 2.01 -30.01 -28.77
CA ALA A 14 2.72 -29.02 -27.99
C ALA A 14 2.22 -29.16 -26.54
N ALA A 15 3.03 -29.80 -25.70
CA ALA A 15 2.84 -29.74 -24.26
C ALA A 15 3.12 -28.29 -23.82
N LEU A 16 2.06 -27.49 -23.66
CA LEU A 16 2.16 -26.24 -22.94
C LEU A 16 2.65 -26.59 -21.52
N SER A 17 3.85 -26.11 -21.21
CA SER A 17 4.44 -26.22 -19.89
C SER A 17 3.47 -25.60 -18.86
N ALA A 18 3.02 -26.39 -17.90
CA ALA A 18 2.16 -25.94 -16.79
C ALA A 18 2.90 -25.02 -15.78
N ALA A 19 4.12 -24.60 -16.10
CA ALA A 19 5.00 -23.85 -15.19
C ALA A 19 4.70 -22.35 -15.10
N ASP A 20 3.86 -21.76 -15.97
CA ASP A 20 3.62 -20.30 -16.03
C ASP A 20 2.18 -19.87 -15.68
N ALA A 21 1.29 -20.76 -15.29
CA ALA A 21 -0.07 -20.38 -14.93
C ALA A 21 -0.09 -19.73 -13.53
N LYS A 22 -0.40 -18.43 -13.46
CA LYS A 22 -0.60 -17.75 -12.17
C LYS A 22 -1.62 -18.52 -11.32
N PRO A 23 -1.38 -18.70 -9.99
CA PRO A 23 -2.29 -19.47 -9.13
C PRO A 23 -3.60 -18.72 -8.83
N TYR A 24 -3.88 -17.65 -9.55
CA TYR A 24 -5.07 -16.82 -9.41
C TYR A 24 -5.47 -16.21 -10.76
N THR A 25 -6.73 -15.78 -10.85
CA THR A 25 -7.26 -14.93 -11.93
C THR A 25 -7.59 -13.55 -11.39
N VAL A 26 -7.65 -12.56 -12.26
CA VAL A 26 -8.05 -11.19 -11.91
C VAL A 26 -9.33 -10.85 -12.63
N GLU A 27 -10.33 -10.37 -11.88
CA GLU A 27 -11.56 -9.79 -12.43
C GLU A 27 -11.56 -8.28 -12.13
N GLU A 28 -11.87 -7.50 -13.16
CA GLU A 28 -12.02 -6.05 -13.06
C GLU A 28 -13.36 -5.63 -13.66
N GLY A 29 -13.96 -4.57 -13.10
CA GLY A 29 -15.24 -4.10 -13.59
C GLY A 29 -15.72 -2.81 -12.91
N LYS A 30 -17.02 -2.52 -13.08
CA LYS A 30 -17.69 -1.36 -12.46
C LYS A 30 -18.84 -1.80 -11.57
N LEU A 31 -18.98 -1.15 -10.43
CA LEU A 31 -20.03 -1.44 -9.46
C LEU A 31 -20.42 -0.16 -8.71
N GLY A 32 -21.71 0.25 -8.80
CA GLY A 32 -22.20 1.41 -8.06
C GLY A 32 -21.53 2.75 -8.38
N GLY A 33 -20.93 2.88 -9.56
CA GLY A 33 -20.17 4.07 -9.96
C GLY A 33 -18.66 3.93 -9.72
N SER A 34 -18.19 2.97 -8.93
CA SER A 34 -16.78 2.67 -8.68
C SER A 34 -16.23 1.61 -9.65
N LEU A 35 -14.92 1.61 -9.81
CA LEU A 35 -14.18 0.48 -10.40
C LEU A 35 -13.88 -0.54 -9.29
N TYR A 36 -13.77 -1.81 -9.65
CA TYR A 36 -13.29 -2.84 -8.74
C TYR A 36 -12.25 -3.73 -9.40
N LYS A 37 -11.41 -4.30 -8.56
CA LYS A 37 -10.45 -5.34 -8.92
C LYS A 37 -10.50 -6.45 -7.87
N ILE A 38 -10.60 -7.70 -8.33
CA ILE A 38 -10.66 -8.90 -7.48
C ILE A 38 -9.61 -9.89 -7.98
N ALA A 39 -8.68 -10.29 -7.14
CA ALA A 39 -7.78 -11.41 -7.39
C ALA A 39 -8.38 -12.67 -6.76
N ILE A 40 -8.67 -13.65 -7.59
CA ILE A 40 -9.43 -14.85 -7.25
C ILE A 40 -8.48 -16.05 -7.31
N PRO A 41 -8.15 -16.70 -6.20
CA PRO A 41 -7.29 -17.88 -6.19
C PRO A 41 -7.98 -19.06 -6.87
N GLN A 42 -7.21 -19.96 -7.47
CA GLN A 42 -7.76 -21.16 -8.11
C GLN A 42 -8.59 -22.05 -7.16
N LYS A 43 -8.22 -22.05 -5.87
CA LYS A 43 -8.95 -22.76 -4.79
C LYS A 43 -9.24 -21.77 -3.68
N TRP A 44 -10.42 -21.13 -3.73
CA TRP A 44 -10.81 -20.18 -2.71
C TRP A 44 -11.14 -20.89 -1.38
N ASN A 45 -10.42 -20.52 -0.32
CA ASN A 45 -10.60 -21.07 1.04
C ASN A 45 -11.76 -20.42 1.83
N LYS A 46 -12.60 -19.59 1.15
CA LYS A 46 -13.69 -18.78 1.74
C LYS A 46 -13.21 -17.67 2.67
N LYS A 47 -11.94 -17.25 2.58
CA LYS A 47 -11.43 -16.08 3.27
C LYS A 47 -11.24 -14.93 2.28
N LEU A 48 -11.55 -13.71 2.73
CA LEU A 48 -11.54 -12.48 1.92
C LEU A 48 -10.77 -11.37 2.66
N ILE A 49 -9.95 -10.63 1.92
CA ILE A 49 -9.45 -9.32 2.32
C ILE A 49 -9.93 -8.27 1.34
N LEU A 50 -10.47 -7.17 1.87
CA LEU A 50 -10.69 -5.94 1.12
C LEU A 50 -9.60 -4.93 1.47
N ASN A 51 -9.08 -4.23 0.45
CA ASN A 51 -8.19 -3.10 0.63
C ASN A 51 -9.00 -1.80 0.55
N ALA A 52 -8.79 -0.93 1.53
CA ALA A 52 -9.32 0.42 1.60
C ALA A 52 -8.19 1.41 1.34
N HIS A 53 -8.11 1.95 0.12
CA HIS A 53 -7.03 2.87 -0.23
C HIS A 53 -7.15 4.22 0.49
N GLY A 54 -6.02 4.93 0.61
CA GLY A 54 -5.94 6.26 1.18
C GLY A 54 -6.48 7.36 0.26
N TYR A 55 -6.31 8.61 0.68
CA TYR A 55 -6.73 9.78 -0.09
C TYR A 55 -6.10 9.78 -1.49
N ARG A 56 -6.92 10.10 -2.50
CA ARG A 56 -6.49 10.39 -3.87
C ARG A 56 -7.13 11.71 -4.30
N THR A 57 -6.33 12.61 -4.85
CA THR A 57 -6.87 13.90 -5.33
C THR A 57 -7.91 13.70 -6.43
N GLU A 58 -8.93 14.53 -6.46
CA GLU A 58 -10.02 14.54 -7.46
C GLU A 58 -9.54 14.64 -8.91
N LYS A 59 -8.32 15.17 -9.12
CA LYS A 59 -7.69 15.29 -10.44
C LYS A 59 -7.21 13.96 -11.04
N LEU A 60 -7.12 12.90 -10.22
CA LEU A 60 -6.67 11.58 -10.68
C LEU A 60 -7.85 10.79 -11.25
N PRO A 61 -7.62 9.93 -12.24
CA PRO A 61 -8.62 8.96 -12.68
C PRO A 61 -8.94 7.99 -11.56
N LEU A 62 -10.16 7.43 -11.57
CA LEU A 62 -10.51 6.32 -10.69
C LEU A 62 -9.65 5.10 -11.03
N SER A 63 -9.16 4.42 -10.02
CA SER A 63 -8.36 3.20 -10.16
C SER A 63 -8.58 2.26 -8.98
N ALA A 64 -8.78 0.97 -9.23
CA ALA A 64 -8.77 -0.09 -8.24
C ALA A 64 -7.49 -0.89 -8.45
N GLU A 65 -6.47 -0.65 -7.62
CA GLU A 65 -5.13 -1.20 -7.82
C GLU A 65 -4.50 -1.62 -6.50
N PHE A 66 -4.10 -2.86 -6.43
CA PHE A 66 -3.25 -3.36 -5.36
C PHE A 66 -2.11 -4.20 -5.94
N PRO A 67 -0.90 -4.10 -5.37
CA PRO A 67 0.22 -4.93 -5.78
C PRO A 67 -0.02 -6.37 -5.33
N ILE A 68 0.38 -7.34 -6.17
CA ILE A 68 0.30 -8.76 -5.82
C ILE A 68 1.70 -9.32 -5.60
N GLU A 69 2.57 -9.18 -6.57
CA GLU A 69 3.91 -9.79 -6.54
C GLU A 69 4.78 -9.18 -5.44
N LYS A 70 5.48 -10.03 -4.68
CA LYS A 70 6.37 -9.64 -3.58
C LYS A 70 5.67 -8.85 -2.47
N THR A 71 4.40 -9.15 -2.20
CA THR A 71 3.61 -8.53 -1.13
C THR A 71 2.90 -9.59 -0.29
N HIS A 72 2.29 -9.16 0.83
CA HIS A 72 1.41 -10.02 1.62
C HIS A 72 0.23 -10.58 0.79
N ASN A 73 -0.21 -9.87 -0.25
CA ASN A 73 -1.28 -10.35 -1.14
C ASN A 73 -0.88 -11.61 -1.91
N GLU A 74 0.38 -11.70 -2.35
CA GLU A 74 0.87 -12.91 -3.03
C GLU A 74 0.83 -14.13 -2.10
N VAL A 75 1.27 -13.95 -0.84
CA VAL A 75 1.27 -15.02 0.17
C VAL A 75 -0.16 -15.49 0.43
N LEU A 76 -1.09 -14.56 0.66
CA LEU A 76 -2.48 -14.87 0.95
C LEU A 76 -3.20 -15.51 -0.24
N LEU A 77 -2.95 -15.05 -1.48
CA LEU A 77 -3.49 -15.69 -2.69
C LEU A 77 -3.02 -17.13 -2.85
N LYS A 78 -1.74 -17.43 -2.56
CA LYS A 78 -1.21 -18.80 -2.56
C LYS A 78 -1.88 -19.69 -1.50
N GLU A 79 -2.31 -19.11 -0.39
CA GLU A 79 -3.08 -19.78 0.66
C GLU A 79 -4.58 -19.92 0.35
N GLY A 80 -5.01 -19.38 -0.79
CA GLY A 80 -6.39 -19.47 -1.23
C GLY A 80 -7.30 -18.33 -0.77
N TRP A 81 -6.76 -17.20 -0.30
CA TRP A 81 -7.54 -16.00 0.01
C TRP A 81 -7.94 -15.25 -1.26
N MET A 82 -9.13 -14.69 -1.27
CA MET A 82 -9.54 -13.69 -2.26
C MET A 82 -9.13 -12.31 -1.78
N ILE A 83 -8.60 -11.48 -2.69
CA ILE A 83 -8.18 -10.10 -2.39
C ILE A 83 -8.97 -9.17 -3.31
N ALA A 84 -9.53 -8.08 -2.78
CA ALA A 84 -10.27 -7.14 -3.60
C ALA A 84 -10.09 -5.69 -3.14
N GLU A 85 -10.28 -4.76 -4.08
CA GLU A 85 -10.24 -3.31 -3.86
C GLU A 85 -11.30 -2.62 -4.72
N THR A 86 -11.86 -1.53 -4.22
CA THR A 86 -12.68 -0.60 -4.99
C THR A 86 -11.97 0.74 -5.12
N SER A 87 -12.13 1.40 -6.29
CA SER A 87 -11.63 2.77 -6.51
C SER A 87 -12.37 3.84 -5.72
N TYR A 88 -13.44 3.44 -5.02
CA TYR A 88 -14.56 4.29 -4.64
C TYR A 88 -15.22 4.97 -5.85
N ARG A 89 -16.45 5.50 -5.67
CA ARG A 89 -17.21 6.15 -6.75
C ARG A 89 -16.65 7.50 -7.18
N ARG A 90 -15.83 8.12 -6.35
CA ARG A 90 -15.07 9.36 -6.62
C ARG A 90 -13.79 9.39 -5.79
N ASN A 91 -12.86 10.23 -6.19
CA ASN A 91 -11.69 10.59 -5.39
C ASN A 91 -12.03 11.77 -4.45
N GLY A 92 -11.10 12.13 -3.58
CA GLY A 92 -11.25 13.16 -2.58
C GLY A 92 -11.30 12.60 -1.16
N LEU A 93 -11.67 13.46 -0.22
CA LEU A 93 -11.94 13.06 1.15
C LEU A 93 -13.40 12.59 1.26
N ILE A 94 -13.61 11.27 1.24
CA ILE A 94 -14.92 10.67 0.95
C ILE A 94 -15.19 9.44 1.82
N ILE A 95 -15.08 9.60 3.13
CA ILE A 95 -15.10 8.50 4.10
C ILE A 95 -16.40 7.69 4.00
N GLN A 96 -17.55 8.37 4.01
CA GLN A 96 -18.84 7.67 3.97
C GLN A 96 -19.08 6.97 2.62
N ASP A 97 -18.81 7.65 1.49
CA ASP A 97 -18.94 7.01 0.16
C ASP A 97 -18.04 5.79 0.03
N ALA A 98 -16.83 5.86 0.59
CA ALA A 98 -15.88 4.75 0.57
C ALA A 98 -16.37 3.55 1.41
N ILE A 99 -16.96 3.80 2.59
CA ILE A 99 -17.60 2.76 3.42
C ILE A 99 -18.71 2.05 2.64
N ASP A 100 -19.58 2.82 1.98
CA ASP A 100 -20.69 2.28 1.21
C ASP A 100 -20.19 1.44 0.01
N ASP A 101 -19.16 1.91 -0.69
CA ASP A 101 -18.59 1.20 -1.84
C ASP A 101 -17.84 -0.08 -1.44
N LEU A 102 -17.17 -0.09 -0.29
CA LEU A 102 -16.55 -1.30 0.26
C LEU A 102 -17.58 -2.35 0.65
N LYS A 103 -18.67 -1.92 1.29
CA LYS A 103 -19.81 -2.81 1.62
C LYS A 103 -20.47 -3.36 0.36
N LEU A 104 -20.67 -2.51 -0.65
CA LEU A 104 -21.22 -2.91 -1.94
C LEU A 104 -20.35 -3.95 -2.65
N LEU A 105 -19.02 -3.77 -2.62
CA LEU A 105 -18.08 -4.74 -3.18
C LEU A 105 -18.12 -6.07 -2.42
N TYR A 106 -18.17 -6.03 -1.08
CA TYR A 106 -18.36 -7.24 -0.27
C TYR A 106 -19.64 -7.99 -0.67
N ASP A 107 -20.77 -7.29 -0.75
CA ASP A 107 -22.08 -7.87 -1.08
C ASP A 107 -22.09 -8.46 -2.52
N PHE A 108 -21.42 -7.79 -3.46
CA PHE A 108 -21.22 -8.30 -4.81
C PHE A 108 -20.42 -9.62 -4.81
N ILE A 109 -19.29 -9.66 -4.07
CA ILE A 109 -18.47 -10.86 -3.94
C ILE A 109 -19.29 -12.00 -3.30
N ALA A 110 -19.98 -11.71 -2.21
CA ALA A 110 -20.81 -12.70 -1.50
C ALA A 110 -21.93 -13.26 -2.37
N LYS A 111 -22.56 -12.43 -3.21
CA LYS A 111 -23.59 -12.86 -4.16
C LYS A 111 -23.03 -13.69 -5.31
N LYS A 112 -21.89 -13.30 -5.86
CA LYS A 112 -21.32 -13.92 -7.07
C LYS A 112 -20.55 -15.21 -6.78
N TYR A 113 -19.75 -15.23 -5.71
CA TYR A 113 -18.85 -16.33 -5.38
C TYR A 113 -19.27 -17.15 -4.15
N GLY A 114 -20.30 -16.65 -3.44
CA GLY A 114 -20.78 -17.19 -2.17
C GLY A 114 -20.18 -16.41 -0.98
N LYS A 115 -20.92 -16.43 0.13
CA LYS A 115 -20.55 -15.68 1.35
C LYS A 115 -19.20 -16.14 1.87
N PRO A 116 -18.23 -15.22 2.15
CA PRO A 116 -17.00 -15.54 2.84
C PRO A 116 -17.28 -16.14 4.24
N ALA A 117 -16.48 -17.09 4.65
CA ALA A 117 -16.51 -17.61 6.02
C ALA A 117 -15.77 -16.69 6.99
N ARG A 118 -14.76 -15.97 6.49
CA ARG A 118 -14.01 -14.93 7.20
C ARG A 118 -13.70 -13.78 6.27
N SER A 119 -13.81 -12.57 6.78
CA SER A 119 -13.53 -11.35 6.02
C SER A 119 -12.81 -10.32 6.85
N TYR A 120 -11.76 -9.75 6.28
CA TYR A 120 -10.97 -8.70 6.92
C TYR A 120 -10.84 -7.52 5.98
N ILE A 121 -10.52 -6.36 6.54
CA ILE A 121 -10.29 -5.16 5.74
C ILE A 121 -9.00 -4.47 6.22
N LEU A 122 -8.15 -4.10 5.27
CA LEU A 122 -6.90 -3.39 5.48
C LEU A 122 -7.03 -1.99 4.91
N GLY A 123 -6.67 -0.96 5.67
CA GLY A 123 -6.69 0.41 5.18
C GLY A 123 -5.50 1.24 5.67
N GLY A 124 -4.95 2.05 4.77
CA GLY A 124 -3.87 2.98 5.06
C GLY A 124 -4.32 4.44 5.00
N SER A 125 -3.78 5.32 5.88
CA SER A 125 -4.09 6.75 5.88
C SER A 125 -5.59 7.04 6.02
N MET A 126 -6.23 7.74 5.08
CA MET A 126 -7.70 7.88 5.02
C MET A 126 -8.39 6.50 5.02
N GLY A 127 -7.83 5.51 4.32
CA GLY A 127 -8.32 4.13 4.36
C GLY A 127 -8.28 3.53 5.75
N GLY A 128 -7.27 3.88 6.56
CA GLY A 128 -7.18 3.52 7.98
C GLY A 128 -8.35 4.07 8.78
N GLN A 129 -8.72 5.32 8.57
CA GLN A 129 -9.91 5.92 9.21
C GLN A 129 -11.21 5.22 8.73
N ILE A 130 -11.33 4.95 7.44
CA ILE A 130 -12.49 4.25 6.86
C ILE A 130 -12.71 2.90 7.55
N VAL A 131 -11.64 2.09 7.70
CA VAL A 131 -11.77 0.76 8.33
C VAL A 131 -12.04 0.85 9.84
N VAL A 132 -11.54 1.88 10.52
CA VAL A 132 -11.90 2.15 11.93
C VAL A 132 -13.39 2.48 12.06
N LYS A 133 -13.93 3.33 11.19
CA LYS A 133 -15.37 3.63 11.16
C LYS A 133 -16.21 2.38 10.90
N ILE A 134 -15.81 1.52 9.96
CA ILE A 134 -16.46 0.22 9.72
C ILE A 134 -16.42 -0.66 10.98
N ALA A 135 -15.32 -0.66 11.73
CA ALA A 135 -15.21 -1.46 12.95
C ALA A 135 -16.11 -0.97 14.09
N GLU A 136 -16.46 0.32 14.09
CA GLU A 136 -17.38 0.92 15.05
C GLU A 136 -18.86 0.68 14.72
N GLU A 137 -19.17 0.21 13.51
CA GLU A 137 -20.52 -0.16 13.14
C GLU A 137 -20.90 -1.54 13.69
N LYS A 138 -22.17 -1.91 13.52
CA LYS A 138 -22.61 -3.27 13.87
C LYS A 138 -21.88 -4.30 13.02
N LYS A 139 -21.30 -5.32 13.68
CA LYS A 139 -20.65 -6.45 12.99
C LYS A 139 -21.65 -7.17 12.08
N ASP A 140 -21.42 -7.11 10.78
CA ASP A 140 -22.26 -7.79 9.78
C ASP A 140 -21.47 -8.43 8.63
N ARG A 141 -20.34 -7.83 8.24
CA ARG A 141 -19.52 -8.26 7.10
C ARG A 141 -18.10 -8.64 7.46
N PHE A 142 -17.44 -7.89 8.36
CA PHE A 142 -16.03 -8.06 8.65
C PHE A 142 -15.79 -8.65 10.04
N ASP A 143 -14.72 -9.43 10.17
CA ASP A 143 -14.29 -10.07 11.41
C ASP A 143 -13.19 -9.28 12.12
N GLY A 144 -12.50 -8.39 11.44
CA GLY A 144 -11.46 -7.54 11.99
C GLY A 144 -10.87 -6.58 10.95
N VAL A 145 -10.18 -5.54 11.42
CA VAL A 145 -9.57 -4.51 10.59
C VAL A 145 -8.10 -4.28 10.96
N LEU A 146 -7.26 -4.05 9.94
CA LEU A 146 -5.89 -3.56 10.10
C LEU A 146 -5.86 -2.11 9.60
N ALA A 147 -5.54 -1.18 10.50
CA ALA A 147 -5.50 0.25 10.22
C ALA A 147 -4.05 0.75 10.26
N VAL A 148 -3.48 1.03 9.08
CA VAL A 148 -2.08 1.44 8.92
C VAL A 148 -2.00 2.97 8.81
N GLY A 149 -1.24 3.63 9.68
CA GLY A 149 -1.06 5.09 9.65
C GLY A 149 -2.38 5.84 9.56
N ALA A 150 -3.38 5.43 10.36
CA ALA A 150 -4.75 5.88 10.25
C ALA A 150 -4.89 7.39 10.52
N ALA A 151 -5.45 8.13 9.56
CA ALA A 151 -5.69 9.58 9.64
C ALA A 151 -7.03 9.87 10.35
N LEU A 152 -7.09 9.68 11.67
CA LEU A 152 -8.34 9.72 12.45
C LEU A 152 -8.96 11.12 12.63
N LEU A 153 -8.27 12.17 12.21
CA LEU A 153 -8.73 13.55 12.31
C LEU A 153 -9.41 14.08 11.05
N CYS A 154 -9.49 13.28 9.99
CA CYS A 154 -10.10 13.72 8.74
C CYS A 154 -11.63 13.74 8.83
N ASP A 155 -12.24 14.72 8.16
CA ASP A 155 -13.70 14.81 7.98
C ASP A 155 -14.04 14.75 6.48
N ASP A 156 -15.30 14.36 6.18
CA ASP A 156 -15.74 14.27 4.78
C ASP A 156 -15.73 15.63 4.09
N ASN A 157 -15.23 15.63 2.85
CA ASN A 157 -15.25 16.74 1.90
C ASN A 157 -14.38 17.97 2.26
N ASP A 158 -13.62 17.95 3.34
CA ASP A 158 -12.73 19.07 3.69
C ASP A 158 -11.33 18.61 4.11
N PRO A 159 -10.35 18.60 3.19
CA PRO A 159 -8.98 18.23 3.52
C PRO A 159 -8.32 19.14 4.57
N SER A 160 -8.75 20.40 4.70
CA SER A 160 -8.21 21.33 5.72
C SER A 160 -8.60 20.92 7.14
N MET A 161 -9.64 20.10 7.27
CA MET A 161 -10.14 19.61 8.56
C MET A 161 -9.44 18.33 9.04
N CYS A 162 -8.48 17.79 8.30
CA CYS A 162 -7.73 16.59 8.71
C CYS A 162 -6.83 16.82 9.93
N GLU A 163 -6.64 18.05 10.38
CA GLU A 163 -5.86 18.40 11.57
C GLU A 163 -6.73 18.80 12.76
N ASP A 164 -8.05 18.89 12.60
CA ASP A 164 -8.94 19.29 13.68
C ASP A 164 -9.13 18.12 14.67
N LYS A 165 -8.55 18.28 15.87
CA LYS A 165 -8.69 17.33 16.98
C LYS A 165 -10.14 17.07 17.38
N ALA A 166 -11.06 17.99 17.11
CA ALA A 166 -12.49 17.80 17.37
C ALA A 166 -13.06 16.63 16.55
N ASN A 167 -12.49 16.32 15.37
CA ASN A 167 -12.93 15.21 14.53
C ASN A 167 -12.69 13.85 15.18
N LEU A 168 -11.68 13.70 16.05
CA LEU A 168 -11.50 12.47 16.81
C LEU A 168 -12.74 12.13 17.66
N ASN A 169 -13.45 13.13 18.15
CA ASN A 169 -14.68 12.95 18.95
C ASN A 169 -15.88 12.47 18.12
N LYS A 170 -15.77 12.43 16.79
CA LYS A 170 -16.76 11.81 15.88
C LYS A 170 -16.64 10.28 15.84
N HIS A 171 -15.60 9.70 16.45
CA HIS A 171 -15.48 8.27 16.68
C HIS A 171 -16.28 7.87 17.93
N THR A 172 -16.84 6.66 17.89
CA THR A 172 -17.60 6.12 19.05
C THR A 172 -16.69 5.55 20.13
N PHE A 173 -15.46 5.18 19.75
CA PHE A 173 -14.49 4.45 20.58
C PHE A 173 -15.04 3.09 21.10
N GLN A 174 -16.00 2.51 20.39
CA GLN A 174 -16.65 1.25 20.73
C GLN A 174 -16.63 0.28 19.56
N PRO A 175 -15.44 -0.11 19.08
CA PRO A 175 -15.35 -1.05 17.97
C PRO A 175 -16.00 -2.38 18.34
N THR A 176 -16.84 -2.88 17.46
CA THR A 176 -17.59 -4.15 17.61
C THR A 176 -16.77 -5.34 17.14
N ILE A 177 -15.69 -5.11 16.40
CA ILE A 177 -14.72 -6.09 15.89
C ILE A 177 -13.30 -5.65 16.23
N PRO A 178 -12.30 -6.54 16.24
CA PRO A 178 -10.91 -6.23 16.47
C PRO A 178 -10.35 -5.17 15.52
N ILE A 179 -9.67 -4.15 16.07
CA ILE A 179 -8.87 -3.18 15.34
C ILE A 179 -7.41 -3.37 15.76
N LEU A 180 -6.56 -3.75 14.83
CA LEU A 180 -5.12 -3.65 15.00
C LEU A 180 -4.63 -2.40 14.28
N PHE A 181 -4.19 -1.40 15.04
CA PHE A 181 -3.47 -0.26 14.48
C PHE A 181 -2.00 -0.61 14.26
N TYR A 182 -1.44 -0.14 13.16
CA TYR A 182 -0.01 -0.21 12.93
C TYR A 182 0.48 1.13 12.37
N SER A 183 1.17 1.90 13.19
CA SER A 183 1.55 3.29 12.86
C SER A 183 3.04 3.50 12.95
N ASN A 184 3.57 4.41 12.12
CA ASN A 184 4.95 4.86 12.21
C ASN A 184 5.15 5.81 13.40
N LEU A 185 6.40 5.94 13.85
CA LEU A 185 6.74 6.65 15.08
C LEU A 185 6.28 8.12 15.12
N ASN A 186 6.17 8.76 13.95
CA ASN A 186 5.81 10.18 13.84
C ASN A 186 4.30 10.44 13.59
N GLU A 187 3.45 9.41 13.61
CA GLU A 187 2.01 9.52 13.34
C GLU A 187 1.17 8.78 14.41
N LEU A 188 1.52 8.95 15.68
CA LEU A 188 0.97 8.15 16.78
C LEU A 188 -0.11 8.86 17.59
N SER A 189 -0.14 10.20 17.63
CA SER A 189 -0.89 10.97 18.62
C SER A 189 -2.38 10.59 18.65
N GLU A 190 -3.02 10.55 17.50
CA GLU A 190 -4.45 10.31 17.37
C GLU A 190 -4.81 8.85 17.63
N VAL A 191 -3.96 7.94 17.15
CA VAL A 191 -4.15 6.50 17.34
C VAL A 191 -3.95 6.12 18.81
N GLN A 192 -2.93 6.69 19.49
CA GLN A 192 -2.73 6.48 20.92
C GLN A 192 -3.91 7.00 21.74
N GLU A 193 -4.44 8.18 21.40
CA GLU A 193 -5.63 8.73 22.05
C GLU A 193 -6.85 7.84 21.83
N TYR A 194 -7.05 7.34 20.61
CA TYR A 194 -8.13 6.40 20.29
C TYR A 194 -8.02 5.13 21.12
N VAL A 195 -6.84 4.49 21.15
CA VAL A 195 -6.60 3.25 21.91
C VAL A 195 -6.81 3.49 23.41
N ALA A 196 -6.29 4.59 23.97
CA ALA A 196 -6.49 4.92 25.38
C ALA A 196 -7.99 5.14 25.75
N LYS A 197 -8.80 5.66 24.82
CA LYS A 197 -10.25 5.78 25.03
C LYS A 197 -10.95 4.42 24.98
N THR A 198 -10.55 3.53 24.05
CA THR A 198 -11.12 2.18 23.94
C THR A 198 -10.73 1.27 25.11
N GLU A 199 -9.53 1.42 25.70
CA GLU A 199 -9.11 0.67 26.89
C GLU A 199 -10.04 0.92 28.07
N LYS A 200 -10.50 2.15 28.28
CA LYS A 200 -11.46 2.50 29.34
C LYS A 200 -12.77 1.72 29.23
N THR A 201 -13.18 1.35 28.01
CA THR A 201 -14.39 0.59 27.70
C THR A 201 -14.11 -0.90 27.51
N LYS A 202 -12.85 -1.35 27.68
CA LYS A 202 -12.37 -2.71 27.34
C LYS A 202 -12.69 -3.12 25.90
N ALA A 203 -12.67 -2.14 25.00
CA ALA A 203 -13.02 -2.38 23.61
C ALA A 203 -11.87 -3.01 22.80
N ASN A 204 -12.19 -3.47 21.62
CA ASN A 204 -11.35 -4.31 20.75
C ASN A 204 -10.33 -3.52 19.93
N SER A 205 -9.35 -2.84 20.55
CA SER A 205 -8.24 -2.20 19.85
C SER A 205 -6.88 -2.61 20.41
N ALA A 206 -5.86 -2.66 19.56
CA ALA A 206 -4.45 -2.88 19.91
C ALA A 206 -3.58 -1.98 19.01
N LEU A 207 -2.38 -1.61 19.47
CA LEU A 207 -1.46 -0.73 18.75
C LEU A 207 -0.08 -1.37 18.59
N TRP A 208 0.33 -1.52 17.34
CA TRP A 208 1.72 -1.79 16.97
C TRP A 208 2.37 -0.53 16.43
N ILE A 209 3.63 -0.32 16.80
CA ILE A 209 4.40 0.87 16.45
C ILE A 209 5.62 0.45 15.65
N SER A 210 5.70 0.85 14.39
CA SER A 210 6.96 0.80 13.64
C SER A 210 7.86 1.93 14.13
N THR A 211 9.08 1.59 14.56
CA THR A 211 10.06 2.60 14.96
C THR A 211 10.67 3.36 13.77
N ARG A 212 10.31 2.98 12.55
CA ARG A 212 10.62 3.71 11.32
C ARG A 212 9.77 4.99 11.25
N ARG A 213 10.35 6.08 10.76
CA ARG A 213 9.60 7.29 10.43
C ARG A 213 8.99 7.18 9.03
N GLY A 214 7.94 7.93 8.80
CA GLY A 214 7.25 7.96 7.51
C GLY A 214 5.74 8.06 7.70
N HIS A 215 4.99 7.91 6.62
CA HIS A 215 3.54 7.80 6.61
C HIS A 215 3.14 6.49 5.94
N CYS A 216 2.46 5.61 6.66
CA CYS A 216 2.14 4.26 6.21
C CYS A 216 3.38 3.50 5.70
N ASN A 217 4.57 3.79 6.24
CA ASN A 217 5.84 3.23 5.79
C ASN A 217 6.10 1.88 6.47
N ILE A 218 5.30 0.89 6.08
CA ILE A 218 5.32 -0.49 6.57
C ILE A 218 5.67 -1.40 5.39
N ASN A 219 6.53 -2.40 5.60
CA ASN A 219 6.86 -3.37 4.56
C ASN A 219 5.90 -4.57 4.55
N TYR A 220 5.97 -5.37 3.50
CA TYR A 220 5.06 -6.50 3.32
C TYR A 220 5.18 -7.58 4.41
N LEU A 221 6.36 -7.77 5.03
CA LEU A 221 6.56 -8.71 6.15
C LEU A 221 5.89 -8.20 7.43
N GLU A 222 5.93 -6.90 7.65
CA GLU A 222 5.26 -6.23 8.75
C GLU A 222 3.74 -6.30 8.58
N ASP A 223 3.23 -6.03 7.37
CA ASP A 223 1.81 -6.21 7.04
C ASP A 223 1.35 -7.65 7.24
N GLU A 224 2.12 -8.63 6.74
CA GLU A 224 1.79 -10.05 6.92
C GLU A 224 1.75 -10.41 8.40
N LYS A 225 2.75 -10.02 9.19
CA LYS A 225 2.80 -10.27 10.64
C LYS A 225 1.58 -9.68 11.34
N ALA A 226 1.20 -8.44 11.00
CA ALA A 226 0.05 -7.77 11.59
C ALA A 226 -1.28 -8.45 11.20
N LEU A 227 -1.42 -8.83 9.93
CA LEU A 227 -2.59 -9.58 9.47
C LEU A 227 -2.73 -10.93 10.19
N ARG A 228 -1.62 -11.68 10.36
CA ARG A 228 -1.63 -12.95 11.11
C ARG A 228 -2.05 -12.74 12.57
N ALA A 229 -1.56 -11.69 13.22
CA ALA A 229 -1.97 -11.35 14.58
C ALA A 229 -3.46 -10.99 14.65
N LEU A 230 -3.96 -10.19 13.71
CA LEU A 230 -5.38 -9.84 13.59
C LEU A 230 -6.25 -11.07 13.36
N PHE A 231 -5.86 -11.98 12.45
CA PHE A 231 -6.61 -13.23 12.20
C PHE A 231 -6.69 -14.11 13.47
N ASN A 232 -5.56 -14.28 14.16
CA ASN A 232 -5.52 -15.04 15.39
C ASN A 232 -6.40 -14.41 16.49
N TRP A 233 -6.43 -13.07 16.57
CA TRP A 233 -7.31 -12.37 17.49
C TRP A 233 -8.78 -12.58 17.17
N ALA A 234 -9.18 -12.34 15.91
CA ALA A 234 -10.57 -12.46 15.47
C ALA A 234 -11.10 -13.92 15.50
N GLU A 235 -10.24 -14.90 15.19
CA GLU A 235 -10.63 -16.31 15.12
C GLU A 235 -10.52 -17.03 16.47
N ASN A 236 -9.57 -16.68 17.34
CA ASN A 236 -9.23 -17.40 18.56
C ASN A 236 -9.32 -16.54 19.84
N GLY A 237 -9.73 -15.27 19.72
CA GLY A 237 -9.84 -14.34 20.86
C GLY A 237 -8.48 -13.89 21.44
N LYS A 238 -7.37 -14.19 20.78
CA LYS A 238 -6.02 -13.85 21.26
C LYS A 238 -5.62 -12.44 20.83
N LYS A 239 -6.07 -11.44 21.62
CA LYS A 239 -5.66 -10.04 21.41
C LYS A 239 -4.14 -9.92 21.45
N PRO A 240 -3.49 -9.34 20.41
CA PRO A 240 -2.05 -9.06 20.48
C PRO A 240 -1.76 -7.99 21.53
N ALA A 241 -0.61 -8.10 22.17
CA ALA A 241 -0.11 -7.05 23.04
C ALA A 241 0.26 -5.82 22.21
N ASP A 242 0.16 -4.64 22.80
CA ASP A 242 0.73 -3.42 22.21
C ASP A 242 2.24 -3.55 22.21
N GLU A 243 2.87 -3.40 21.05
CA GLU A 243 4.30 -3.62 20.91
C GLU A 243 4.95 -2.70 19.86
N LYS A 244 6.27 -2.53 19.99
CA LYS A 244 7.10 -1.95 18.94
C LYS A 244 7.53 -3.07 18.01
N VAL A 245 7.12 -3.00 16.75
CA VAL A 245 7.46 -3.97 15.71
C VAL A 245 8.25 -3.26 14.64
N LEU A 246 9.41 -3.80 14.30
CA LEU A 246 10.23 -3.35 13.19
C LEU A 246 10.87 -4.57 12.54
N ILE A 247 10.59 -4.77 11.25
CA ILE A 247 11.31 -5.72 10.42
C ILE A 247 12.13 -4.89 9.44
N ASP A 248 13.45 -4.79 9.67
CA ASP A 248 14.34 -4.01 8.81
C ASP A 248 14.70 -4.82 7.56
N VAL A 249 14.10 -4.46 6.45
CA VAL A 249 14.42 -5.04 5.14
C VAL A 249 15.64 -4.30 4.57
N ARG A 250 16.67 -5.06 4.20
CA ARG A 250 17.87 -4.57 3.53
C ARG A 250 18.03 -5.30 2.21
N ARG A 251 17.84 -4.60 1.12
CA ARG A 251 18.00 -5.20 -0.19
C ARG A 251 19.47 -5.37 -0.55
N THR A 252 19.80 -6.57 -1.04
CA THR A 252 21.13 -6.93 -1.56
C THR A 252 21.12 -7.20 -3.06
N ASP A 253 19.94 -7.13 -3.68
CA ASP A 253 19.69 -7.43 -5.09
C ASP A 253 19.64 -6.18 -5.98
N SER A 254 19.93 -5.00 -5.41
CA SER A 254 20.01 -3.74 -6.16
C SER A 254 21.04 -3.86 -7.28
N LYS A 255 20.64 -3.39 -8.47
CA LYS A 255 21.51 -3.35 -9.65
C LYS A 255 21.97 -1.93 -9.95
N ALA A 256 22.05 -1.11 -8.92
CA ALA A 256 22.55 0.24 -9.00
C ALA A 256 24.00 0.28 -9.54
N ARG A 257 24.27 1.26 -10.38
CA ARG A 257 25.58 1.46 -11.01
C ARG A 257 26.13 2.84 -10.64
N TYR A 258 27.32 2.89 -10.07
CA TYR A 258 28.00 4.15 -9.75
C TYR A 258 29.05 4.45 -10.83
N GLU A 259 28.88 5.57 -11.54
CA GLU A 259 29.75 5.97 -12.63
C GLU A 259 29.84 7.50 -12.74
N ALA A 260 31.04 8.04 -12.92
CA ALA A 260 31.30 9.48 -13.09
C ALA A 260 30.62 10.37 -12.02
N GLY A 261 30.63 9.94 -10.76
CA GLY A 261 30.04 10.69 -9.64
C GLY A 261 28.51 10.58 -9.53
N ARG A 262 27.88 9.76 -10.37
CA ARG A 262 26.43 9.52 -10.39
C ARG A 262 26.11 8.09 -10.01
N LEU A 263 25.04 7.93 -9.28
CA LEU A 263 24.44 6.63 -8.98
C LEU A 263 23.20 6.45 -9.87
N TYR A 264 23.21 5.42 -10.69
CA TYR A 264 22.14 5.08 -11.64
C TYR A 264 21.31 3.94 -11.09
N GLY A 265 19.98 4.08 -11.20
CA GLY A 265 19.02 3.06 -10.83
C GLY A 265 17.82 3.03 -11.78
N LYS A 266 17.30 1.82 -12.04
CA LYS A 266 16.12 1.67 -12.88
C LYS A 266 14.87 2.12 -12.12
N VAL A 267 13.94 2.74 -12.82
CA VAL A 267 12.59 2.97 -12.33
C VAL A 267 11.90 1.60 -12.23
N HIS A 268 11.68 1.14 -11.00
CA HIS A 268 11.01 -0.12 -10.72
C HIS A 268 9.51 -0.03 -11.03
N THR A 269 8.84 1.00 -10.46
CA THR A 269 7.42 1.27 -10.69
C THR A 269 7.10 2.74 -10.45
N ILE A 270 5.90 3.14 -10.83
CA ILE A 270 5.34 4.47 -10.58
C ILE A 270 4.01 4.26 -9.89
N ASN A 271 3.80 4.87 -8.74
CA ASN A 271 2.55 4.74 -8.01
C ASN A 271 1.45 5.64 -8.58
N VAL A 272 0.22 5.49 -8.07
CA VAL A 272 -0.96 6.26 -8.52
C VAL A 272 -0.81 7.78 -8.36
N TYR A 273 0.06 8.24 -7.46
CA TYR A 273 0.35 9.66 -7.25
C TYR A 273 1.39 10.21 -8.22
N GLY A 274 2.00 9.35 -9.05
CA GLY A 274 3.08 9.71 -9.94
C GLY A 274 4.44 9.82 -9.25
N SER A 275 4.61 9.24 -8.07
CA SER A 275 5.93 9.08 -7.45
C SER A 275 6.68 7.94 -8.13
N VAL A 276 7.97 8.14 -8.34
CA VAL A 276 8.86 7.20 -9.02
C VAL A 276 9.58 6.35 -7.96
N ILE A 277 9.38 5.04 -8.01
CA ILE A 277 10.06 4.09 -7.13
C ILE A 277 11.24 3.53 -7.91
N ALA A 278 12.45 3.86 -7.47
CA ALA A 278 13.69 3.49 -8.13
C ALA A 278 14.36 2.31 -7.43
N ASP A 279 15.01 1.45 -8.21
CA ASP A 279 15.83 0.34 -7.74
C ASP A 279 17.18 0.86 -7.20
N LEU A 280 17.07 1.63 -6.12
CA LEU A 280 18.17 2.20 -5.34
C LEU A 280 17.91 1.89 -3.87
N SER A 281 18.84 1.20 -3.24
CA SER A 281 18.75 0.81 -1.84
C SER A 281 19.42 1.83 -0.91
N ARG A 282 19.21 1.70 0.39
CA ARG A 282 19.93 2.47 1.41
C ARG A 282 21.44 2.31 1.27
N ALA A 283 21.91 1.09 1.04
CA ALA A 283 23.34 0.82 0.86
C ALA A 283 23.93 1.55 -0.37
N ASP A 284 23.15 1.72 -1.43
CA ASP A 284 23.55 2.47 -2.61
C ASP A 284 23.68 3.97 -2.32
N LEU A 285 22.72 4.55 -1.58
CA LEU A 285 22.78 5.95 -1.15
C LEU A 285 23.98 6.20 -0.24
N GLU A 286 24.26 5.31 0.70
CA GLU A 286 25.40 5.39 1.61
C GLU A 286 26.73 5.38 0.84
N LYS A 287 26.89 4.48 -0.16
CA LYS A 287 28.05 4.44 -1.06
C LYS A 287 28.22 5.73 -1.86
N ALA A 288 27.13 6.34 -2.29
CA ALA A 288 27.14 7.63 -2.99
C ALA A 288 27.36 8.83 -2.04
N GLY A 289 27.49 8.60 -0.74
CA GLY A 289 27.67 9.64 0.27
C GLY A 289 26.45 10.55 0.46
N ILE A 290 25.25 10.06 0.12
CA ILE A 290 23.98 10.75 0.33
C ILE A 290 23.43 10.34 1.71
N LYS A 291 23.20 11.32 2.56
CA LYS A 291 22.77 11.13 3.95
C LYS A 291 21.31 11.53 4.15
N GLN A 292 20.67 10.90 5.11
CA GLN A 292 19.34 11.33 5.59
C GLN A 292 19.37 12.81 5.99
N ASP A 293 18.24 13.51 5.81
CA ASP A 293 18.08 14.93 6.09
C ASP A 293 19.02 15.84 5.28
N SER A 294 19.41 15.42 4.09
CA SER A 294 20.28 16.18 3.19
C SER A 294 19.66 16.34 1.79
N PHE A 295 20.20 17.31 1.04
CA PHE A 295 19.83 17.52 -0.35
C PHE A 295 20.82 16.81 -1.29
N PHE A 296 20.27 16.28 -2.39
CA PHE A 296 21.01 15.75 -3.52
C PHE A 296 20.32 16.14 -4.84
N SER A 297 20.82 15.67 -5.97
CA SER A 297 20.15 15.87 -7.25
C SER A 297 19.59 14.56 -7.78
N VAL A 298 18.37 14.60 -8.35
CA VAL A 298 17.80 13.52 -9.16
C VAL A 298 17.66 13.98 -10.60
N GLY A 299 17.92 13.11 -11.57
CA GLY A 299 17.76 13.49 -12.97
C GLY A 299 17.40 12.31 -13.88
N PHE A 300 16.91 12.70 -15.05
CA PHE A 300 16.60 11.80 -16.17
C PHE A 300 16.91 12.53 -17.48
N LYS A 301 17.77 11.94 -18.33
CA LYS A 301 18.28 12.55 -19.53
C LYS A 301 18.96 13.90 -19.23
N ASP A 302 18.48 14.98 -19.80
CA ASP A 302 18.94 16.37 -19.64
C ASP A 302 18.33 17.11 -18.44
N LYS A 303 17.31 16.53 -17.81
CA LYS A 303 16.65 17.14 -16.64
C LYS A 303 17.38 16.78 -15.35
N LYS A 304 17.47 17.76 -14.45
CA LYS A 304 18.08 17.59 -13.12
C LYS A 304 17.37 18.50 -12.12
N PHE A 305 17.00 17.94 -10.96
CA PHE A 305 16.29 18.64 -9.90
C PHE A 305 16.97 18.42 -8.55
N LYS A 306 17.00 19.45 -7.72
CA LYS A 306 17.41 19.37 -6.32
C LYS A 306 16.27 18.72 -5.53
N ILE A 307 16.60 17.72 -4.71
CA ILE A 307 15.64 16.92 -3.95
C ILE A 307 16.12 16.71 -2.52
N PHE A 308 15.20 16.73 -1.56
CA PHE A 308 15.48 16.49 -0.15
C PHE A 308 15.30 15.00 0.19
N LEU A 309 16.24 14.40 0.92
CA LEU A 309 16.07 13.06 1.48
C LEU A 309 15.42 13.16 2.85
N GLY A 310 14.12 13.07 2.88
CA GLY A 310 13.29 13.09 4.08
C GLY A 310 12.71 11.71 4.44
N TYR A 311 11.53 11.70 5.04
CA TYR A 311 10.81 10.51 5.49
C TYR A 311 9.39 10.42 4.91
N SER A 312 8.82 11.55 4.47
CA SER A 312 7.47 11.64 3.95
C SER A 312 7.30 12.81 2.97
N TYR A 313 6.16 12.88 2.30
CA TYR A 313 5.82 13.99 1.42
C TYR A 313 5.80 15.34 2.14
N GLY A 314 5.34 15.36 3.40
CA GLY A 314 5.19 16.58 4.21
C GLY A 314 6.50 17.20 4.73
N ASP A 315 7.66 16.59 4.48
CA ASP A 315 8.96 17.14 4.89
C ASP A 315 9.40 18.33 4.03
N VAL A 316 8.66 18.63 2.96
CA VAL A 316 8.89 19.77 2.06
C VAL A 316 7.57 20.48 1.76
N LYS A 317 7.65 21.71 1.27
CA LYS A 317 6.46 22.49 0.88
C LYS A 317 5.79 21.90 -0.35
N GLU A 318 4.53 22.27 -0.56
CA GLU A 318 3.79 21.91 -1.77
C GLU A 318 4.59 22.27 -3.05
N GLY A 319 4.61 21.32 -4.00
CA GLY A 319 5.36 21.44 -5.26
C GLY A 319 6.85 21.14 -5.16
N GLU A 320 7.43 21.05 -3.98
CA GLU A 320 8.86 20.75 -3.83
C GLU A 320 9.16 19.24 -3.99
N TRP A 321 10.43 18.97 -4.29
CA TRP A 321 10.94 17.62 -4.48
C TRP A 321 11.37 17.00 -3.17
N VAL A 322 10.89 15.80 -2.91
CA VAL A 322 11.24 14.98 -1.75
C VAL A 322 11.52 13.54 -2.18
N SER A 323 12.42 12.90 -1.49
CA SER A 323 12.65 11.46 -1.59
C SER A 323 12.71 10.84 -0.21
N PHE A 324 12.41 9.58 -0.13
CA PHE A 324 12.55 8.78 1.09
C PHE A 324 12.69 7.29 0.74
N LEU A 325 13.29 6.55 1.65
CA LEU A 325 13.36 5.11 1.51
C LEU A 325 12.03 4.48 1.94
N THR A 326 11.46 3.64 1.07
CA THR A 326 10.34 2.80 1.44
C THR A 326 10.76 1.76 2.47
N ALA A 327 9.81 1.18 3.18
CA ALA A 327 10.07 0.12 4.14
C ALA A 327 10.63 -1.17 3.49
N ASP A 328 10.46 -1.32 2.18
CA ASP A 328 11.02 -2.40 1.36
C ASP A 328 12.38 -2.04 0.74
N ASP A 329 13.01 -0.97 1.23
CA ASP A 329 14.35 -0.51 0.84
C ASP A 329 14.50 -0.13 -0.64
N TYR A 330 13.48 0.57 -1.18
CA TYR A 330 13.54 1.26 -2.47
C TYR A 330 13.57 2.77 -2.27
N LEU A 331 14.28 3.51 -3.14
CA LEU A 331 14.22 4.97 -3.14
C LEU A 331 12.93 5.44 -3.83
N MET A 332 12.08 6.14 -3.10
CA MET A 332 10.95 6.88 -3.68
C MET A 332 11.40 8.30 -4.01
N VAL A 333 11.13 8.73 -5.24
CA VAL A 333 11.33 10.10 -5.74
C VAL A 333 9.95 10.70 -5.98
N ALA A 334 9.63 11.77 -5.30
CA ALA A 334 8.30 12.35 -5.27
C ALA A 334 8.33 13.87 -5.33
N ARG A 335 7.16 14.46 -5.52
CA ARG A 335 6.89 15.88 -5.29
C ARG A 335 5.68 16.01 -4.38
N ASN A 336 5.76 16.88 -3.39
CA ASN A 336 4.63 17.09 -2.51
C ASN A 336 3.44 17.68 -3.28
N TRP A 337 2.28 17.00 -3.30
CA TRP A 337 1.05 17.31 -4.04
C TRP A 337 1.18 17.42 -5.57
N GLU A 338 2.32 17.02 -6.15
CA GLU A 338 2.60 17.12 -7.57
C GLU A 338 3.07 15.78 -8.17
N ASN A 339 3.01 15.64 -9.48
CA ASN A 339 3.41 14.41 -10.19
C ASN A 339 4.89 14.45 -10.59
N ALA A 340 5.73 13.73 -9.85
CA ALA A 340 7.17 13.64 -10.09
C ALA A 340 7.49 12.97 -11.45
N GLN A 341 6.76 11.91 -11.80
CA GLN A 341 6.95 11.15 -13.05
C GLN A 341 6.74 12.04 -14.29
N LYS A 342 5.65 12.81 -14.32
CA LYS A 342 5.37 13.73 -15.44
C LYS A 342 6.45 14.80 -15.58
N THR A 343 6.95 15.31 -14.45
CA THR A 343 7.99 16.35 -14.45
C THR A 343 9.34 15.81 -14.91
N LEU A 344 9.76 14.64 -14.42
CA LEU A 344 10.96 13.95 -14.89
C LEU A 344 10.81 13.51 -16.35
N GLY A 345 9.64 13.00 -16.73
CA GLY A 345 9.36 12.44 -18.05
C GLY A 345 9.84 11.01 -18.22
N CYS A 346 10.03 10.27 -17.12
CA CYS A 346 10.45 8.87 -17.12
C CYS A 346 9.25 7.91 -17.06
N LYS A 347 9.51 6.64 -17.32
CA LYS A 347 8.55 5.53 -17.19
C LYS A 347 9.22 4.33 -16.51
N ALA A 348 8.44 3.34 -16.10
CA ALA A 348 8.98 2.10 -15.57
C ALA A 348 9.96 1.45 -16.56
N GLY A 349 11.09 0.97 -16.04
CA GLY A 349 12.20 0.43 -16.81
C GLY A 349 13.25 1.44 -17.28
N ASP A 350 12.95 2.75 -17.27
CA ASP A 350 13.94 3.78 -17.56
C ASP A 350 15.01 3.85 -16.45
N GLU A 351 16.19 4.38 -16.77
CA GLU A 351 17.26 4.59 -15.80
C GLU A 351 17.33 6.05 -15.40
N ILE A 352 17.11 6.35 -14.11
CA ILE A 352 17.33 7.67 -13.52
C ILE A 352 18.71 7.71 -12.84
N PHE A 353 19.22 8.92 -12.60
CA PHE A 353 20.44 9.10 -11.83
C PHE A 353 20.21 10.00 -10.62
N ILE A 354 21.00 9.74 -9.57
CA ILE A 354 21.14 10.65 -8.44
C ILE A 354 22.62 11.04 -8.28
N GLU A 355 22.86 12.23 -7.73
CA GLU A 355 24.16 12.82 -7.62
C GLU A 355 24.26 13.65 -6.33
N LYS A 356 25.31 13.42 -5.54
CA LYS A 356 25.59 14.24 -4.36
C LYS A 356 25.83 15.69 -4.76
N LEU A 357 25.20 16.61 -4.06
CA LEU A 357 25.52 18.03 -4.24
C LEU A 357 26.90 18.34 -3.66
N PRO A 358 27.65 19.26 -4.28
CA PRO A 358 28.89 19.76 -3.67
C PRO A 358 28.60 20.35 -2.29
N GLU A 359 29.49 20.12 -1.34
CA GLU A 359 29.39 20.77 -0.04
C GLU A 359 29.48 22.29 -0.24
N PRO A 360 28.65 23.09 0.47
CA PRO A 360 28.82 24.53 0.42
C PRO A 360 30.21 24.88 0.87
N GLU A 361 30.91 25.70 0.09
CA GLU A 361 32.21 26.24 0.47
C GLU A 361 32.09 26.84 1.88
N LYS A 362 32.89 26.35 2.84
CA LYS A 362 32.96 26.98 4.15
C LYS A 362 33.50 28.41 3.95
N LYS A 363 32.60 29.37 4.05
CA LYS A 363 32.98 30.78 4.10
C LYS A 363 33.60 31.10 5.45
#